data_c8919733c4e0407cddb04bd464449d82
#
_entry.id   c8919733c4e0407cddb04bd464449d82
#
_cell.length_a   1.000
_cell.length_b   1.000
_cell.length_c   1.000
_cell.angle_alpha   90.00
_cell.angle_beta   90.00
_cell.angle_gamma   90.00
#
_symmetry.space_group_name_H-M   'P 1'
#
loop_
_entity.id
_entity.type
_entity.pdbx_description
1 polymer ?
#
loop_
_entity_poly.entity_id
_entity_poly.type
_entity_poly.pdbx_seq_one_letter_code
_entity_poly.pdbx_strand_id
1 'polypeptide(L)'
;MTIDIAALRPKLEASLGEKLQLGALLGQGGFAAVFRAHDSFLERDVAIKVLDPSLAVDAALEEQFLHEARTIAAAEHPHIVPLYAAESTGELLYLVMRLLPGQSLEARIGQGKLPPAEAAKIALQCAEALAAAHAVGVVHRDIKPANILLDANGNATVTDFGIALVTSRPARELAGATTGTPHYMSPEQSLGEQIDGRSDVYALGVVLYEMLTGTCPFPGRNATEVIAKHISAPIPNVSEREPETPAPLARLVDRMLAKDPAGRPTAAELVNELTAASTPAGLLTPAQVRHRRWRRRGAYLAIAAVSAGTVIVIGVRVAFRAMAFMASGGEGADPALLASGSAVPDSIQRLAQEAGNIRADERVGLVFIQANHTFKDALLMTDSAIIRRARTGIIRRTFQESDVNLQPIKRGGSAGGLLIIRRKGSAPDTLYSDLSSREALRLNNEVTTWQRAQKARNSASK
;
A
#
# COMPACT_ATOMS: atom_id res chain seq x y z
N MET A 1 0.02 13.58 44.49
CA MET A 1 -0.30 14.96 44.90
C MET A 1 -1.06 15.60 43.78
N THR A 2 -2.10 16.35 44.05
CA THR A 2 -2.87 17.07 43.03
C THR A 2 -2.50 18.54 43.15
N ILE A 3 -2.19 19.22 42.06
CA ILE A 3 -1.83 20.64 42.05
C ILE A 3 -3.00 21.45 42.62
N ASP A 4 -2.72 22.33 43.57
CA ASP A 4 -3.74 23.28 44.08
C ASP A 4 -3.92 24.41 43.05
N ILE A 5 -4.98 24.28 42.24
CA ILE A 5 -5.33 25.26 41.21
C ILE A 5 -5.68 26.61 41.80
N ALA A 6 -6.28 26.65 43.00
CA ALA A 6 -6.66 27.91 43.65
C ALA A 6 -5.42 28.71 44.07
N ALA A 7 -4.39 28.06 44.55
CA ALA A 7 -3.12 28.70 44.89
C ALA A 7 -2.26 29.00 43.64
N LEU A 8 -2.33 28.16 42.58
CA LEU A 8 -1.54 28.31 41.36
C LEU A 8 -2.01 29.49 40.50
N ARG A 9 -3.31 29.62 40.28
CA ARG A 9 -3.92 30.60 39.37
C ARG A 9 -3.45 32.04 39.62
N PRO A 10 -3.50 32.61 40.86
CA PRO A 10 -3.06 33.99 41.09
C PRO A 10 -1.58 34.21 40.79
N LYS A 11 -0.71 33.21 41.10
CA LYS A 11 0.72 33.27 40.78
C LYS A 11 0.97 33.28 39.29
N LEU A 12 0.24 32.43 38.55
CA LEU A 12 0.35 32.36 37.10
C LEU A 12 -0.14 33.65 36.45
N GLU A 13 -1.30 34.21 36.87
CA GLU A 13 -1.82 35.50 36.41
C GLU A 13 -0.83 36.64 36.62
N ALA A 14 -0.20 36.70 37.81
CA ALA A 14 0.82 37.69 38.11
C ALA A 14 2.07 37.55 37.20
N SER A 15 2.44 36.32 36.88
CA SER A 15 3.57 36.01 36.00
C SER A 15 3.31 36.35 34.54
N LEU A 16 2.09 36.14 34.06
CA LEU A 16 1.69 36.38 32.66
C LEU A 16 1.52 37.88 32.34
N GLY A 17 1.23 38.71 33.36
CA GLY A 17 1.01 40.13 33.21
C GLY A 17 -0.18 40.45 32.29
N GLU A 18 -0.10 41.60 31.60
CA GLU A 18 -1.18 42.06 30.70
C GLU A 18 -1.17 41.38 29.32
N LYS A 19 -0.07 40.68 28.98
CA LYS A 19 0.10 40.08 27.64
C LYS A 19 -0.79 38.87 27.39
N LEU A 20 -0.96 38.04 28.43
CA LEU A 20 -1.68 36.77 28.34
C LEU A 20 -2.80 36.75 29.42
N GLN A 21 -4.01 36.94 28.99
CA GLN A 21 -5.18 36.90 29.89
C GLN A 21 -5.58 35.44 30.16
N LEU A 22 -5.39 34.98 31.41
CA LEU A 22 -5.68 33.62 31.80
C LEU A 22 -7.19 33.32 31.79
N GLY A 23 -7.58 32.26 31.05
CA GLY A 23 -8.94 31.83 30.90
C GLY A 23 -9.28 30.57 31.71
N ALA A 24 -10.08 29.68 31.14
CA ALA A 24 -10.54 28.45 31.77
C ALA A 24 -9.43 27.40 31.91
N LEU A 25 -9.53 26.58 32.96
CA LEU A 25 -8.75 25.36 33.09
C LEU A 25 -9.23 24.36 32.01
N LEU A 26 -8.31 23.88 31.20
CA LEU A 26 -8.58 22.89 30.15
C LEU A 26 -8.35 21.46 30.62
N GLY A 27 -7.36 21.27 31.51
CA GLY A 27 -7.02 19.96 32.06
C GLY A 27 -6.06 20.06 33.22
N GLN A 28 -6.05 19.04 34.08
CA GLN A 28 -5.16 18.93 35.21
C GLN A 28 -4.64 17.51 35.32
N GLY A 29 -3.31 17.38 35.40
CA GLY A 29 -2.60 16.14 35.69
C GLY A 29 -1.92 16.17 37.05
N GLY A 30 -1.14 15.14 37.36
CA GLY A 30 -0.41 15.05 38.63
C GLY A 30 0.72 16.06 38.78
N PHE A 31 1.28 16.52 37.67
CA PHE A 31 2.49 17.35 37.64
C PHE A 31 2.35 18.62 36.82
N ALA A 32 1.20 18.83 36.18
CA ALA A 32 0.93 20.02 35.39
C ALA A 32 -0.54 20.35 35.29
N ALA A 33 -0.84 21.62 35.07
CA ALA A 33 -2.18 22.11 34.72
C ALA A 33 -2.12 22.84 33.37
N VAL A 34 -3.18 22.74 32.57
CA VAL A 34 -3.28 23.40 31.27
C VAL A 34 -4.45 24.37 31.31
N PHE A 35 -4.17 25.62 30.96
CA PHE A 35 -5.17 26.68 30.88
C PHE A 35 -5.31 27.21 29.47
N ARG A 36 -6.51 27.65 29.09
CA ARG A 36 -6.69 28.56 27.95
C ARG A 36 -6.22 29.94 28.38
N ALA A 37 -5.59 30.68 27.48
CA ALA A 37 -5.33 32.09 27.68
C ALA A 37 -5.54 32.85 26.36
N HIS A 38 -5.77 34.15 26.46
CA HIS A 38 -5.86 35.05 25.32
C HIS A 38 -4.59 35.91 25.22
N ASP A 39 -3.87 35.82 24.12
CA ASP A 39 -2.75 36.69 23.78
C ASP A 39 -3.30 38.01 23.26
N SER A 40 -3.33 39.05 24.13
CA SER A 40 -3.91 40.35 23.82
C SER A 40 -3.15 41.13 22.75
N PHE A 41 -1.86 40.79 22.51
CA PHE A 41 -1.05 41.48 21.52
C PHE A 41 -1.23 40.88 20.13
N LEU A 42 -1.30 39.54 20.03
CA LEU A 42 -1.47 38.83 18.77
C LEU A 42 -2.93 38.45 18.48
N GLU A 43 -3.86 38.90 19.35
CA GLU A 43 -5.33 38.64 19.25
C GLU A 43 -5.67 37.19 18.97
N ARG A 44 -5.04 36.27 19.70
CA ARG A 44 -5.21 34.81 19.52
C ARG A 44 -5.35 34.09 20.85
N ASP A 45 -6.02 32.95 20.80
CA ASP A 45 -6.06 32.04 21.94
C ASP A 45 -4.86 31.08 21.91
N VAL A 46 -4.32 30.82 23.09
CA VAL A 46 -3.19 29.93 23.35
C VAL A 46 -3.53 28.98 24.49
N ALA A 47 -2.78 27.89 24.60
CA ALA A 47 -2.77 27.00 25.75
C ALA A 47 -1.50 27.27 26.57
N ILE A 48 -1.68 27.37 27.89
CA ILE A 48 -0.57 27.52 28.83
C ILE A 48 -0.53 26.30 29.70
N LYS A 49 0.59 25.53 29.59
CA LYS A 49 0.84 24.40 30.47
C LYS A 49 1.84 24.82 31.52
N VAL A 50 1.39 24.83 32.79
CA VAL A 50 2.21 25.17 33.94
C VAL A 50 2.52 23.91 34.75
N LEU A 51 3.76 23.75 35.12
CA LEU A 51 4.21 22.64 35.96
C LEU A 51 3.91 22.90 37.44
N ASP A 52 3.88 21.82 38.23
CA ASP A 52 3.77 21.91 39.67
C ASP A 52 4.91 22.81 40.21
N PRO A 53 4.59 23.85 41.03
CA PRO A 53 5.61 24.76 41.55
C PRO A 53 6.73 24.07 42.33
N SER A 54 6.46 22.88 42.90
CA SER A 54 7.51 22.10 43.59
C SER A 54 8.65 21.65 42.67
N LEU A 55 8.41 21.62 41.35
CA LEU A 55 9.42 21.27 40.35
C LEU A 55 10.28 22.47 39.94
N ALA A 56 9.84 23.69 40.16
CA ALA A 56 10.59 24.93 39.84
C ALA A 56 11.71 25.24 40.85
N VAL A 57 11.75 24.52 41.95
CA VAL A 57 12.77 24.74 43.00
C VAL A 57 14.14 24.14 42.60
N ASP A 58 14.20 23.22 41.67
CA ASP A 58 15.43 22.57 41.24
C ASP A 58 15.96 23.24 39.96
N ALA A 59 17.05 23.97 40.09
CA ALA A 59 17.69 24.69 38.99
C ALA A 59 18.15 23.77 37.84
N ALA A 60 18.53 22.53 38.14
CA ALA A 60 18.88 21.56 37.10
C ALA A 60 17.66 21.12 36.29
N LEU A 61 16.50 20.96 36.94
CA LEU A 61 15.23 20.67 36.26
C LEU A 61 14.75 21.86 35.42
N GLU A 62 14.93 23.08 35.91
CA GLU A 62 14.62 24.30 35.17
C GLU A 62 15.46 24.39 33.88
N GLU A 63 16.77 24.25 33.98
CA GLU A 63 17.67 24.29 32.82
C GLU A 63 17.30 23.21 31.79
N GLN A 64 17.06 22.00 32.27
CA GLN A 64 16.67 20.88 31.42
C GLN A 64 15.32 21.13 30.72
N PHE A 65 14.30 21.63 31.45
CA PHE A 65 13.01 21.98 30.91
C PHE A 65 13.11 23.01 29.78
N LEU A 66 13.88 24.10 30.01
CA LEU A 66 14.08 25.16 29.01
C LEU A 66 14.89 24.65 27.82
N HIS A 67 15.87 23.76 28.04
CA HIS A 67 16.65 23.16 26.97
C HIS A 67 15.78 22.27 26.07
N GLU A 68 14.98 21.39 26.66
CA GLU A 68 14.07 20.51 25.88
C GLU A 68 13.00 21.29 25.14
N ALA A 69 12.42 22.31 25.78
CA ALA A 69 11.47 23.18 25.14
C ALA A 69 12.06 23.89 23.90
N ARG A 70 13.31 24.39 23.98
CA ARG A 70 14.01 24.98 22.83
C ARG A 70 14.28 23.95 21.73
N THR A 71 14.67 22.76 22.12
CA THR A 71 14.99 21.69 21.16
C THR A 71 13.76 21.23 20.40
N ILE A 72 12.65 20.99 21.09
CA ILE A 72 11.41 20.59 20.42
C ILE A 72 10.77 21.73 19.62
N ALA A 73 10.93 22.99 20.04
CA ALA A 73 10.48 24.14 19.28
C ALA A 73 11.17 24.27 17.91
N ALA A 74 12.40 23.73 17.77
CA ALA A 74 13.12 23.66 16.50
C ALA A 74 12.61 22.54 15.59
N ALA A 75 11.86 21.57 16.10
CA ALA A 75 11.23 20.51 15.31
C ALA A 75 9.88 20.99 14.74
N GLU A 76 9.92 21.88 13.75
CA GLU A 76 8.72 22.32 13.05
C GLU A 76 8.10 21.17 12.26
N HIS A 77 6.92 20.72 12.70
CA HIS A 77 6.21 19.63 12.05
C HIS A 77 4.68 19.79 12.19
N PRO A 78 3.88 19.50 11.15
CA PRO A 78 2.42 19.68 11.18
C PRO A 78 1.72 18.85 12.28
N HIS A 79 2.32 17.73 12.71
CA HIS A 79 1.80 16.82 13.72
C HIS A 79 2.48 16.98 15.10
N ILE A 80 3.28 18.04 15.31
CA ILE A 80 3.80 18.46 16.62
C ILE A 80 3.11 19.76 17.00
N VAL A 81 2.66 19.88 18.27
CA VAL A 81 2.07 21.13 18.74
C VAL A 81 3.11 22.26 18.71
N PRO A 82 2.86 23.40 18.03
CA PRO A 82 3.78 24.52 18.03
C PRO A 82 3.93 25.13 19.43
N LEU A 83 5.18 25.25 19.92
CA LEU A 83 5.53 26.01 21.11
C LEU A 83 5.81 27.45 20.72
N TYR A 84 5.25 28.38 21.48
CA TYR A 84 5.44 29.82 21.29
C TYR A 84 6.44 30.41 22.27
N ALA A 85 6.43 29.94 23.52
CA ALA A 85 7.36 30.34 24.55
C ALA A 85 7.54 29.25 25.62
N ALA A 86 8.70 29.27 26.28
CA ALA A 86 8.97 28.53 27.50
C ALA A 86 9.57 29.50 28.50
N GLU A 87 8.94 29.63 29.66
CA GLU A 87 9.25 30.66 30.63
C GLU A 87 9.53 30.05 32.02
N SER A 88 10.48 30.67 32.72
CA SER A 88 10.72 30.45 34.13
C SER A 88 10.67 31.77 34.88
N THR A 89 9.95 31.79 35.98
CA THR A 89 9.87 32.98 36.88
C THR A 89 10.49 32.73 38.24
N GLY A 90 11.27 31.65 38.39
CA GLY A 90 11.87 31.19 39.66
C GLY A 90 10.86 30.47 40.60
N GLU A 91 9.55 30.70 40.45
CA GLU A 91 8.50 29.96 41.15
C GLU A 91 7.65 29.08 40.24
N LEU A 92 7.60 29.40 38.96
CA LEU A 92 6.79 28.70 37.97
C LEU A 92 7.58 28.40 36.72
N LEU A 93 7.35 27.20 36.21
CA LEU A 93 7.79 26.76 34.88
C LEU A 93 6.56 26.56 34.03
N TYR A 94 6.45 27.24 32.86
CA TYR A 94 5.31 27.10 31.99
C TYR A 94 5.68 27.19 30.51
N LEU A 95 4.87 26.54 29.70
CA LEU A 95 4.92 26.58 28.22
C LEU A 95 3.70 27.33 27.70
N VAL A 96 3.90 28.18 26.71
CA VAL A 96 2.87 28.78 25.89
C VAL A 96 2.87 28.07 24.54
N MET A 97 1.75 27.49 24.16
CA MET A 97 1.65 26.70 22.93
C MET A 97 0.34 27.02 22.19
N ARG A 98 0.27 26.53 20.95
CA ARG A 98 -0.95 26.65 20.16
C ARG A 98 -2.12 25.96 20.87
N LEU A 99 -3.22 26.67 21.02
CA LEU A 99 -4.49 26.06 21.41
C LEU A 99 -5.03 25.28 20.21
N LEU A 100 -5.13 23.96 20.38
CA LEU A 100 -5.64 23.07 19.34
C LEU A 100 -7.14 22.87 19.55
N PRO A 101 -7.98 23.15 18.53
CA PRO A 101 -9.38 22.77 18.57
C PRO A 101 -9.54 21.27 18.35
N GLY A 102 -10.57 20.67 18.94
CA GLY A 102 -10.88 19.25 18.73
C GLY A 102 -10.97 18.45 20.02
N GLN A 103 -10.76 17.14 19.92
CA GLN A 103 -10.83 16.23 21.07
C GLN A 103 -9.55 15.40 21.20
N SER A 104 -9.30 14.87 22.39
CA SER A 104 -8.20 13.90 22.56
C SER A 104 -8.55 12.56 21.88
N LEU A 105 -7.51 11.82 21.47
CA LEU A 105 -7.68 10.46 20.99
C LEU A 105 -8.28 9.54 22.07
N GLU A 106 -8.02 9.82 23.34
CA GLU A 106 -8.67 9.13 24.47
C GLU A 106 -10.20 9.28 24.42
N ALA A 107 -10.69 10.50 24.24
CA ALA A 107 -12.14 10.76 24.10
C ALA A 107 -12.70 10.08 22.84
N ARG A 108 -11.93 10.02 21.76
CA ARG A 108 -12.33 9.31 20.52
C ARG A 108 -12.40 7.79 20.71
N ILE A 109 -11.41 7.19 21.39
CA ILE A 109 -11.42 5.74 21.72
C ILE A 109 -12.57 5.43 22.69
N GLY A 110 -12.87 6.31 23.63
CA GLY A 110 -14.02 6.18 24.54
C GLY A 110 -15.38 6.07 23.82
N GLN A 111 -15.49 6.53 22.58
CA GLN A 111 -16.67 6.37 21.72
C GLN A 111 -16.72 5.01 21.01
N GLY A 112 -15.68 4.20 21.15
CA GLY A 112 -15.53 2.88 20.54
C GLY A 112 -14.25 2.76 19.72
N LYS A 113 -13.90 1.50 19.37
CA LYS A 113 -12.74 1.21 18.53
C LYS A 113 -12.79 1.92 17.17
N LEU A 114 -11.63 2.19 16.61
CA LEU A 114 -11.50 2.89 15.34
C LEU A 114 -11.45 1.92 14.15
N PRO A 115 -11.99 2.31 12.99
CA PRO A 115 -11.73 1.59 11.75
C PRO A 115 -10.24 1.50 11.46
N PRO A 116 -9.73 0.37 10.91
CA PRO A 116 -8.30 0.19 10.66
C PRO A 116 -7.65 1.30 9.82
N ALA A 117 -8.38 1.87 8.87
CA ALA A 117 -7.87 2.98 8.04
C ALA A 117 -7.68 4.27 8.86
N GLU A 118 -8.61 4.58 9.76
CA GLU A 118 -8.53 5.73 10.66
C GLU A 118 -7.38 5.54 11.67
N ALA A 119 -7.28 4.36 12.29
CA ALA A 119 -6.21 4.02 13.22
C ALA A 119 -4.82 4.10 12.54
N ALA A 120 -4.68 3.57 11.32
CA ALA A 120 -3.43 3.64 10.55
C ALA A 120 -3.05 5.08 10.19
N LYS A 121 -4.02 5.94 9.80
CA LYS A 121 -3.79 7.36 9.53
C LYS A 121 -3.26 8.09 10.76
N ILE A 122 -3.91 7.93 11.90
CA ILE A 122 -3.51 8.56 13.16
C ILE A 122 -2.13 8.08 13.59
N ALA A 123 -1.88 6.76 13.54
CA ALA A 123 -0.58 6.19 13.87
C ALA A 123 0.54 6.69 12.95
N LEU A 124 0.28 6.85 11.64
CA LEU A 124 1.23 7.41 10.68
C LEU A 124 1.60 8.85 11.05
N GLN A 125 0.62 9.70 11.30
CA GLN A 125 0.84 11.10 11.68
C GLN A 125 1.60 11.24 12.99
N CYS A 126 1.32 10.37 13.98
CA CYS A 126 2.11 10.31 15.22
C CYS A 126 3.54 9.82 14.97
N ALA A 127 3.74 8.81 14.10
CA ALA A 127 5.07 8.33 13.75
C ALA A 127 5.90 9.40 13.03
N GLU A 128 5.30 10.20 12.15
CA GLU A 128 5.93 11.35 11.48
C GLU A 128 6.37 12.40 12.52
N ALA A 129 5.50 12.74 13.48
CA ALA A 129 5.85 13.63 14.59
C ALA A 129 7.02 13.10 15.43
N LEU A 130 6.99 11.82 15.79
CA LEU A 130 8.08 11.18 16.54
C LEU A 130 9.38 11.14 15.75
N ALA A 131 9.33 10.83 14.44
CA ALA A 131 10.52 10.82 13.59
C ALA A 131 11.17 12.21 13.53
N ALA A 132 10.36 13.28 13.42
CA ALA A 132 10.88 14.66 13.44
C ALA A 132 11.50 15.02 14.79
N ALA A 133 10.89 14.64 15.93
CA ALA A 133 11.42 14.89 17.25
C ALA A 133 12.72 14.10 17.51
N HIS A 134 12.75 12.82 17.15
CA HIS A 134 13.92 11.96 17.30
C HIS A 134 15.11 12.44 16.46
N ALA A 135 14.86 13.03 15.28
CA ALA A 135 15.93 13.59 14.45
C ALA A 135 16.68 14.76 15.10
N VAL A 136 16.01 15.49 16.01
CA VAL A 136 16.66 16.56 16.83
C VAL A 136 17.06 16.07 18.22
N GLY A 137 17.00 14.77 18.49
CA GLY A 137 17.45 14.17 19.75
C GLY A 137 16.42 14.20 20.88
N VAL A 138 15.15 14.54 20.61
CA VAL A 138 14.08 14.57 21.61
C VAL A 138 13.29 13.27 21.60
N VAL A 139 13.19 12.60 22.74
CA VAL A 139 12.32 11.44 22.98
C VAL A 139 11.12 11.91 23.79
N HIS A 140 9.90 11.54 23.38
CA HIS A 140 8.66 12.02 24.02
C HIS A 140 8.41 11.43 25.41
N ARG A 141 8.62 10.12 25.57
CA ARG A 141 8.54 9.34 26.83
C ARG A 141 7.14 9.20 27.48
N ASP A 142 6.11 9.89 26.97
CA ASP A 142 4.73 9.84 27.51
C ASP A 142 3.70 9.82 26.37
N ILE A 143 3.94 8.99 25.34
CA ILE A 143 2.95 8.78 24.26
C ILE A 143 1.76 8.01 24.82
N LYS A 144 0.58 8.64 24.75
CA LYS A 144 -0.71 8.06 25.17
C LYS A 144 -1.86 8.79 24.46
N PRO A 145 -3.07 8.23 24.42
CA PRO A 145 -4.21 8.84 23.74
C PRO A 145 -4.58 10.25 24.26
N ALA A 146 -4.35 10.54 25.53
CA ALA A 146 -4.60 11.86 26.11
C ALA A 146 -3.68 12.95 25.53
N ASN A 147 -2.47 12.59 25.08
CA ASN A 147 -1.46 13.50 24.52
C ASN A 147 -1.50 13.57 22.98
N ILE A 148 -2.54 13.01 22.35
CA ILE A 148 -2.79 13.06 20.91
C ILE A 148 -4.12 13.76 20.70
N LEU A 149 -4.10 14.94 20.08
CA LEU A 149 -5.30 15.72 19.78
C LEU A 149 -5.70 15.54 18.33
N LEU A 150 -7.00 15.37 18.09
CA LEU A 150 -7.59 15.20 16.77
C LEU A 150 -8.36 16.48 16.39
N ASP A 151 -8.06 17.04 15.22
CA ASP A 151 -8.83 18.13 14.63
C ASP A 151 -10.18 17.66 14.06
N ALA A 152 -10.99 18.59 13.55
CA ALA A 152 -12.28 18.27 12.92
C ALA A 152 -12.18 17.37 11.69
N ASN A 153 -11.00 17.26 11.06
CA ASN A 153 -10.72 16.39 9.92
C ASN A 153 -10.12 15.03 10.33
N GLY A 154 -9.98 14.79 11.64
CA GLY A 154 -9.35 13.60 12.19
C GLY A 154 -7.84 13.56 11.94
N ASN A 155 -7.17 14.73 11.84
CA ASN A 155 -5.71 14.79 11.81
C ASN A 155 -5.18 14.86 13.23
N ALA A 156 -4.15 14.05 13.51
CA ALA A 156 -3.52 13.96 14.80
C ALA A 156 -2.42 15.01 14.97
N THR A 157 -2.34 15.57 16.18
CA THR A 157 -1.22 16.40 16.63
C THR A 157 -0.78 15.89 17.99
N VAL A 158 0.51 15.59 18.13
CA VAL A 158 1.14 15.14 19.39
C VAL A 158 1.46 16.36 20.23
N THR A 159 1.07 16.30 21.50
CA THR A 159 1.31 17.34 22.50
C THR A 159 2.21 16.80 23.60
N ASP A 160 2.68 17.69 24.45
CA ASP A 160 3.35 17.33 25.71
C ASP A 160 4.75 16.71 25.56
N PHE A 161 5.48 17.05 24.48
CA PHE A 161 6.89 16.72 24.35
C PHE A 161 7.74 17.29 25.49
N GLY A 162 8.71 16.51 25.96
CA GLY A 162 9.80 16.98 26.82
C GLY A 162 9.49 17.14 28.32
N ILE A 163 8.24 17.06 28.74
CA ILE A 163 7.87 17.26 30.15
C ILE A 163 8.11 15.99 30.98
N ALA A 164 8.16 14.85 30.33
CA ALA A 164 8.37 13.58 31.01
C ALA A 164 9.76 13.43 31.67
N LEU A 165 10.77 14.18 31.25
CA LEU A 165 12.09 14.18 31.91
C LEU A 165 12.04 14.81 33.31
N VAL A 166 11.27 15.89 33.47
CA VAL A 166 11.04 16.56 34.75
C VAL A 166 10.27 15.65 35.72
N THR A 167 9.52 14.70 35.18
CA THR A 167 8.69 13.77 35.96
C THR A 167 9.24 12.34 36.00
N SER A 168 10.33 12.02 35.29
CA SER A 168 10.96 10.69 35.25
C SER A 168 11.68 10.36 36.58
N ARG A 169 10.92 10.27 37.66
CA ARG A 169 11.40 9.55 38.84
C ARG A 169 11.43 8.04 38.53
N PRO A 170 12.44 7.29 39.03
CA PRO A 170 12.48 5.84 38.85
C PRO A 170 11.14 5.20 39.18
N ALA A 171 10.73 4.20 38.42
CA ALA A 171 9.46 3.48 38.60
C ALA A 171 9.23 2.97 40.04
N ARG A 172 10.30 2.79 40.84
CA ARG A 172 10.24 2.45 42.25
C ARG A 172 9.59 3.52 43.14
N GLU A 173 9.67 4.80 42.75
CA GLU A 173 9.02 5.90 43.48
C GLU A 173 7.56 6.07 43.05
N LEU A 174 7.19 5.63 41.84
CA LEU A 174 5.81 5.65 41.32
C LEU A 174 4.93 4.54 41.95
N ALA A 175 5.48 3.52 42.57
CA ALA A 175 4.70 2.45 43.22
C ALA A 175 3.82 2.93 44.40
N GLY A 176 4.01 4.17 44.86
CA GLY A 176 3.18 4.82 45.88
C GLY A 176 2.38 6.04 45.40
N ALA A 177 2.62 6.52 44.17
CA ALA A 177 1.93 7.69 43.63
C ALA A 177 0.79 7.26 42.68
N THR A 178 -0.44 7.63 43.02
CA THR A 178 -1.67 7.41 42.25
C THR A 178 -1.74 8.18 40.92
N THR A 179 -0.59 8.60 40.35
CA THR A 179 -0.58 9.58 39.26
C THR A 179 -0.05 8.93 37.97
N GLY A 180 -0.96 8.49 37.13
CA GLY A 180 -0.72 7.97 35.78
C GLY A 180 -0.70 6.44 35.76
N THR A 181 -1.68 5.84 35.11
CA THR A 181 -1.70 4.38 34.91
C THR A 181 -0.63 4.01 33.88
N PRO A 182 0.30 3.08 34.16
CA PRO A 182 1.46 2.79 33.30
C PRO A 182 1.10 1.95 32.06
N HIS A 183 -0.11 2.16 31.49
CA HIS A 183 -0.65 1.35 30.41
C HIS A 183 0.11 1.48 29.08
N TYR A 184 0.89 2.58 28.92
CA TYR A 184 1.64 2.87 27.69
C TYR A 184 3.16 2.83 27.89
N MET A 185 3.61 2.52 29.12
CA MET A 185 5.03 2.54 29.49
C MET A 185 5.77 1.38 28.83
N SER A 186 6.92 1.66 28.23
CA SER A 186 7.76 0.61 27.65
C SER A 186 8.43 -0.26 28.72
N PRO A 187 8.86 -1.51 28.39
CA PRO A 187 9.57 -2.37 29.32
C PRO A 187 10.80 -1.71 29.94
N GLU A 188 11.65 -1.06 29.13
CA GLU A 188 12.87 -0.37 29.56
C GLU A 188 12.57 0.82 30.46
N GLN A 189 11.49 1.59 30.18
CA GLN A 189 11.03 2.65 31.10
C GLN A 189 10.61 2.06 32.44
N SER A 190 9.92 0.93 32.43
CA SER A 190 9.45 0.24 33.63
C SER A 190 10.60 -0.32 34.47
N LEU A 191 11.71 -0.69 33.82
CA LEU A 191 12.93 -1.21 34.47
C LEU A 191 13.88 -0.11 34.89
N GLY A 192 13.69 1.14 34.45
CA GLY A 192 14.60 2.25 34.66
C GLY A 192 15.90 2.11 33.87
N GLU A 193 15.86 1.44 32.73
CA GLU A 193 16.96 1.25 31.80
C GLU A 193 17.12 2.46 30.87
N GLN A 194 18.14 2.42 30.01
CA GLN A 194 18.38 3.48 29.04
C GLN A 194 17.23 3.56 28.03
N ILE A 195 16.68 4.76 27.83
CA ILE A 195 15.55 5.03 26.96
C ILE A 195 16.03 5.70 25.69
N ASP A 196 15.59 5.19 24.54
CA ASP A 196 15.74 5.83 23.23
C ASP A 196 14.37 6.03 22.55
N GLY A 197 14.35 6.50 21.30
CA GLY A 197 13.12 6.75 20.53
C GLY A 197 12.27 5.50 20.30
N ARG A 198 12.78 4.29 20.45
CA ARG A 198 12.03 3.04 20.34
C ARG A 198 11.07 2.81 21.51
N SER A 199 11.27 3.51 22.63
CA SER A 199 10.30 3.54 23.73
C SER A 199 9.01 4.25 23.31
N ASP A 200 9.10 5.35 22.56
CA ASP A 200 7.92 6.03 21.99
C ASP A 200 7.22 5.17 20.95
N VAL A 201 7.98 4.42 20.14
CA VAL A 201 7.42 3.46 19.17
C VAL A 201 6.64 2.34 19.87
N TYR A 202 7.13 1.84 21.00
CA TYR A 202 6.39 0.88 21.83
C TYR A 202 5.09 1.47 22.34
N ALA A 203 5.14 2.66 22.94
CA ALA A 203 3.97 3.36 23.45
C ALA A 203 2.93 3.62 22.34
N LEU A 204 3.38 4.05 21.14
CA LEU A 204 2.50 4.20 19.97
C LEU A 204 1.95 2.85 19.50
N GLY A 205 2.68 1.75 19.67
CA GLY A 205 2.19 0.38 19.44
C GLY A 205 1.03 0.02 20.37
N VAL A 206 1.14 0.39 21.66
CA VAL A 206 0.03 0.23 22.64
C VAL A 206 -1.19 1.05 22.23
N VAL A 207 -0.98 2.31 21.83
CA VAL A 207 -2.05 3.19 21.34
C VAL A 207 -2.71 2.62 20.08
N LEU A 208 -1.94 2.12 19.13
CA LEU A 208 -2.47 1.51 17.91
C LEU A 208 -3.27 0.23 18.21
N TYR A 209 -2.77 -0.60 19.11
CA TYR A 209 -3.52 -1.77 19.58
C TYR A 209 -4.87 -1.36 20.18
N GLU A 210 -4.87 -0.35 21.06
CA GLU A 210 -6.07 0.16 21.72
C GLU A 210 -7.05 0.78 20.71
N MET A 211 -6.58 1.56 19.74
CA MET A 211 -7.43 2.08 18.67
C MET A 211 -8.15 0.96 17.91
N LEU A 212 -7.46 -0.13 17.62
CA LEU A 212 -8.00 -1.25 16.84
C LEU A 212 -8.95 -2.15 17.64
N THR A 213 -8.68 -2.34 18.94
CA THR A 213 -9.40 -3.32 19.78
C THR A 213 -10.36 -2.69 20.78
N GLY A 214 -10.22 -1.38 21.04
CA GLY A 214 -10.97 -0.65 22.10
C GLY A 214 -10.44 -0.90 23.52
N THR A 215 -9.33 -1.64 23.67
CA THR A 215 -8.75 -1.98 25.00
C THR A 215 -7.23 -2.02 24.95
N CYS A 216 -6.57 -1.65 26.05
CA CYS A 216 -5.12 -1.80 26.16
C CYS A 216 -4.69 -3.27 26.07
N PRO A 217 -3.47 -3.56 25.53
CA PRO A 217 -2.97 -4.94 25.37
C PRO A 217 -2.68 -5.62 26.71
N PHE A 218 -2.33 -4.85 27.74
CA PHE A 218 -1.90 -5.36 29.04
C PHE A 218 -2.74 -4.77 30.19
N PRO A 219 -4.00 -5.17 30.33
CA PRO A 219 -4.85 -4.71 31.44
C PRO A 219 -4.38 -5.30 32.77
N GLY A 220 -4.52 -4.53 33.86
CA GLY A 220 -4.17 -4.98 35.21
C GLY A 220 -5.04 -4.32 36.26
N ARG A 221 -5.14 -4.93 37.46
CA ARG A 221 -5.90 -4.44 38.59
C ARG A 221 -5.21 -3.29 39.33
N ASN A 222 -3.90 -3.18 39.14
CA ASN A 222 -3.06 -2.13 39.72
C ASN A 222 -1.84 -1.86 38.85
N ALA A 223 -1.13 -0.79 39.13
CA ALA A 223 0.05 -0.35 38.40
C ALA A 223 1.15 -1.43 38.30
N THR A 224 1.40 -2.15 39.39
CA THR A 224 2.42 -3.20 39.46
C THR A 224 2.10 -4.36 38.51
N GLU A 225 0.84 -4.78 38.43
CA GLU A 225 0.41 -5.85 37.53
C GLU A 225 0.56 -5.42 36.06
N VAL A 226 0.19 -4.17 35.74
CA VAL A 226 0.35 -3.60 34.39
C VAL A 226 1.82 -3.56 34.00
N ILE A 227 2.68 -3.03 34.86
CA ILE A 227 4.15 -2.97 34.66
C ILE A 227 4.71 -4.37 34.43
N ALA A 228 4.39 -5.34 35.29
CA ALA A 228 4.87 -6.71 35.13
C ALA A 228 4.48 -7.32 33.77
N LYS A 229 3.26 -7.02 33.27
CA LYS A 229 2.81 -7.49 31.96
C LYS A 229 3.54 -6.79 30.81
N HIS A 230 3.83 -5.51 30.90
CA HIS A 230 4.68 -4.81 29.91
C HIS A 230 6.05 -5.44 29.80
N ILE A 231 6.63 -5.88 30.92
CA ILE A 231 7.96 -6.51 30.95
C ILE A 231 7.91 -7.94 30.38
N SER A 232 6.98 -8.78 30.81
CA SER A 232 7.11 -10.23 30.61
C SER A 232 5.92 -10.94 29.94
N ALA A 233 4.73 -10.32 29.88
CA ALA A 233 3.58 -11.02 29.28
C ALA A 233 3.72 -11.14 27.76
N PRO A 234 3.25 -12.23 27.14
CA PRO A 234 3.20 -12.36 25.69
C PRO A 234 2.34 -11.27 25.07
N ILE A 235 2.74 -10.82 23.88
CA ILE A 235 2.01 -9.79 23.14
C ILE A 235 0.68 -10.41 22.68
N PRO A 236 -0.49 -9.83 23.05
CA PRO A 236 -1.77 -10.36 22.61
C PRO A 236 -1.96 -10.07 21.11
N ASN A 237 -2.30 -11.11 20.36
CA ASN A 237 -2.46 -11.02 18.92
C ASN A 237 -3.70 -10.17 18.55
N VAL A 238 -3.50 -9.10 17.81
CA VAL A 238 -4.60 -8.24 17.33
C VAL A 238 -5.59 -9.03 16.49
N SER A 239 -5.12 -9.94 15.60
CA SER A 239 -6.00 -10.71 14.70
C SER A 239 -6.90 -11.72 15.42
N GLU A 240 -6.57 -12.13 16.66
CA GLU A 240 -7.43 -12.98 17.47
C GLU A 240 -8.60 -12.20 18.07
N ARG A 241 -8.35 -10.93 18.45
CA ARG A 241 -9.39 -10.05 19.00
C ARG A 241 -10.22 -9.37 17.92
N GLU A 242 -9.57 -8.96 16.83
CA GLU A 242 -10.16 -8.27 15.70
C GLU A 242 -9.75 -8.94 14.38
N PRO A 243 -10.45 -10.05 14.01
CA PRO A 243 -10.10 -10.86 12.85
C PRO A 243 -10.14 -10.09 11.50
N GLU A 244 -10.88 -8.98 11.46
CA GLU A 244 -10.97 -8.14 10.26
C GLU A 244 -9.84 -7.09 10.16
N THR A 245 -8.92 -7.05 11.14
CA THR A 245 -7.74 -6.17 11.04
C THR A 245 -6.87 -6.62 9.87
N PRO A 246 -6.46 -5.69 8.99
CA PRO A 246 -5.53 -6.00 7.90
C PRO A 246 -4.23 -6.61 8.43
N ALA A 247 -3.81 -7.74 7.83
CA ALA A 247 -2.65 -8.48 8.30
C ALA A 247 -1.32 -7.66 8.32
N PRO A 248 -1.06 -6.71 7.40
CA PRO A 248 0.12 -5.83 7.53
C PRO A 248 0.09 -5.00 8.81
N LEU A 249 -1.08 -4.44 9.16
CA LEU A 249 -1.25 -3.61 10.35
C LEU A 249 -1.11 -4.42 11.64
N ALA A 250 -1.70 -5.62 11.69
CA ALA A 250 -1.56 -6.51 12.85
C ALA A 250 -0.09 -6.90 13.10
N ARG A 251 0.65 -7.29 12.05
CA ARG A 251 2.08 -7.61 12.18
C ARG A 251 2.93 -6.41 12.61
N LEU A 252 2.53 -5.21 12.20
CA LEU A 252 3.24 -4.00 12.61
C LEU A 252 3.07 -3.74 14.10
N VAL A 253 1.86 -3.90 14.64
CA VAL A 253 1.60 -3.83 16.10
C VAL A 253 2.48 -4.83 16.86
N ASP A 254 2.57 -6.09 16.39
CA ASP A 254 3.42 -7.10 17.03
C ASP A 254 4.89 -6.66 17.10
N ARG A 255 5.42 -6.05 16.01
CA ARG A 255 6.79 -5.53 15.98
C ARG A 255 6.99 -4.31 16.89
N MET A 256 6.04 -3.38 16.90
CA MET A 256 6.09 -2.20 17.77
C MET A 256 6.09 -2.60 19.25
N LEU A 257 5.34 -3.65 19.62
CA LEU A 257 5.23 -4.17 20.98
C LEU A 257 6.32 -5.17 21.38
N ALA A 258 7.33 -5.39 20.53
CA ALA A 258 8.47 -6.24 20.87
C ALA A 258 9.09 -5.82 22.21
N LYS A 259 9.36 -6.78 23.12
CA LYS A 259 9.89 -6.48 24.46
C LYS A 259 11.30 -5.94 24.38
N ASP A 260 12.13 -6.53 23.52
CA ASP A 260 13.47 -6.01 23.21
C ASP A 260 13.35 -4.78 22.29
N PRO A 261 13.87 -3.60 22.68
CA PRO A 261 13.90 -2.42 21.83
C PRO A 261 14.55 -2.65 20.46
N ALA A 262 15.55 -3.51 20.36
CA ALA A 262 16.24 -3.82 19.11
C ALA A 262 15.31 -4.49 18.07
N GLY A 263 14.26 -5.19 18.52
CA GLY A 263 13.24 -5.79 17.64
C GLY A 263 12.22 -4.81 17.09
N ARG A 264 12.18 -3.57 17.58
CA ARG A 264 11.24 -2.53 17.17
C ARG A 264 11.82 -1.70 16.02
N PRO A 265 10.97 -1.19 15.09
CA PRO A 265 11.41 -0.21 14.12
C PRO A 265 11.79 1.12 14.81
N THR A 266 12.65 1.91 14.19
CA THR A 266 12.76 3.33 14.50
C THR A 266 11.50 4.08 14.05
N ALA A 267 11.27 5.31 14.54
CA ALA A 267 10.12 6.10 14.10
C ALA A 267 10.14 6.37 12.58
N ALA A 268 11.32 6.60 12.00
CA ALA A 268 11.48 6.81 10.56
C ALA A 268 11.16 5.55 9.73
N GLU A 269 11.58 4.36 10.19
CA GLU A 269 11.20 3.09 9.57
C GLU A 269 9.70 2.83 9.71
N LEU A 270 9.12 3.16 10.87
CA LEU A 270 7.69 3.02 11.15
C LEU A 270 6.83 3.87 10.20
N VAL A 271 7.26 5.09 9.86
CA VAL A 271 6.59 5.93 8.85
C VAL A 271 6.48 5.21 7.51
N ASN A 272 7.57 4.60 7.04
CA ASN A 272 7.57 3.87 5.77
C ASN A 272 6.62 2.65 5.83
N GLU A 273 6.64 1.90 6.92
CA GLU A 273 5.81 0.71 7.10
C GLU A 273 4.32 1.05 7.23
N LEU A 274 3.97 2.10 7.98
CA LEU A 274 2.60 2.60 8.09
C LEU A 274 2.10 3.17 6.77
N THR A 275 2.94 3.89 6.02
CA THR A 275 2.60 4.37 4.67
C THR A 275 2.25 3.20 3.76
N ALA A 276 3.06 2.13 3.76
CA ALA A 276 2.80 0.92 2.98
C ALA A 276 1.51 0.21 3.44
N ALA A 277 1.29 0.10 4.77
CA ALA A 277 0.10 -0.52 5.35
C ALA A 277 -1.18 0.30 5.08
N SER A 278 -1.08 1.62 4.95
CA SER A 278 -2.20 2.53 4.68
C SER A 278 -2.65 2.56 3.22
N THR A 279 -1.92 1.88 2.32
CA THR A 279 -2.36 1.77 0.92
C THR A 279 -3.68 1.00 0.81
N PRO A 280 -4.49 1.24 -0.26
CA PRO A 280 -5.72 0.46 -0.47
C PRO A 280 -5.50 -1.05 -0.53
N ALA A 281 -4.29 -1.51 -0.91
CA ALA A 281 -3.91 -2.92 -0.90
C ALA A 281 -3.53 -3.42 0.49
N GLY A 282 -2.87 -2.57 1.28
CA GLY A 282 -2.45 -2.86 2.66
C GLY A 282 -3.62 -2.91 3.64
N LEU A 283 -4.65 -2.11 3.39
CA LEU A 283 -5.87 -2.04 4.23
C LEU A 283 -6.93 -3.11 3.89
N LEU A 284 -6.65 -4.04 2.98
CA LEU A 284 -7.58 -5.13 2.70
C LEU A 284 -7.72 -6.05 3.93
N THR A 285 -8.97 -6.25 4.37
CA THR A 285 -9.25 -7.21 5.44
C THR A 285 -8.99 -8.65 4.98
N PRO A 286 -8.74 -9.60 5.91
CA PRO A 286 -8.55 -11.00 5.56
C PRO A 286 -9.71 -11.57 4.72
N ALA A 287 -10.95 -11.16 4.98
CA ALA A 287 -12.11 -11.54 4.19
C ALA A 287 -12.01 -11.02 2.75
N GLN A 288 -11.67 -9.75 2.57
CA GLN A 288 -11.49 -9.13 1.25
C GLN A 288 -10.32 -9.77 0.47
N VAL A 289 -9.22 -10.09 1.15
CA VAL A 289 -8.08 -10.80 0.54
C VAL A 289 -8.51 -12.20 0.09
N ARG A 290 -9.25 -12.97 0.93
CA ARG A 290 -9.80 -14.28 0.55
C ARG A 290 -10.73 -14.16 -0.65
N HIS A 291 -11.66 -13.21 -0.65
CA HIS A 291 -12.59 -12.99 -1.75
C HIS A 291 -11.86 -12.61 -3.06
N ARG A 292 -10.86 -11.73 -3.00
CA ARG A 292 -10.04 -11.35 -4.17
C ARG A 292 -9.23 -12.54 -4.72
N ARG A 293 -8.67 -13.39 -3.84
CA ARG A 293 -8.00 -14.64 -4.23
C ARG A 293 -8.97 -15.62 -4.87
N TRP A 294 -10.18 -15.75 -4.32
CA TRP A 294 -11.23 -16.63 -4.85
C TRP A 294 -11.70 -16.17 -6.24
N ARG A 295 -11.95 -14.88 -6.41
CA ARG A 295 -12.31 -14.31 -7.72
C ARG A 295 -11.20 -14.51 -8.76
N ARG A 296 -9.92 -14.32 -8.39
CA ARG A 296 -8.80 -14.62 -9.28
C ARG A 296 -8.73 -16.11 -9.62
N ARG A 297 -8.86 -17.02 -8.65
CA ARG A 297 -8.88 -18.47 -8.91
C ARG A 297 -10.09 -18.86 -9.76
N GLY A 298 -11.26 -18.32 -9.48
CA GLY A 298 -12.45 -18.53 -10.29
C GLY A 298 -12.29 -18.04 -11.73
N ALA A 299 -11.65 -16.88 -11.94
CA ALA A 299 -11.33 -16.37 -13.27
C ALA A 299 -10.33 -17.29 -14.01
N TYR A 300 -9.27 -17.78 -13.32
CA TYR A 300 -8.35 -18.76 -13.91
C TYR A 300 -9.03 -20.09 -14.24
N LEU A 301 -9.94 -20.59 -13.39
CA LEU A 301 -10.70 -21.80 -13.65
C LEU A 301 -11.69 -21.61 -14.80
N ALA A 302 -12.33 -20.45 -14.89
CA ALA A 302 -13.22 -20.12 -16.01
C ALA A 302 -12.45 -20.03 -17.33
N ILE A 303 -11.28 -19.38 -17.33
CA ILE A 303 -10.39 -19.33 -18.51
C ILE A 303 -9.89 -20.74 -18.89
N ALA A 304 -9.52 -21.56 -17.91
CA ALA A 304 -9.09 -22.94 -18.13
C ALA A 304 -10.25 -23.82 -18.66
N ALA A 305 -11.46 -23.65 -18.15
CA ALA A 305 -12.65 -24.38 -18.61
C ALA A 305 -13.05 -23.97 -20.04
N VAL A 306 -12.99 -22.66 -20.36
CA VAL A 306 -13.24 -22.16 -21.72
C VAL A 306 -12.17 -22.66 -22.68
N SER A 307 -10.88 -22.65 -22.29
CA SER A 307 -9.80 -23.18 -23.13
C SER A 307 -9.90 -24.70 -23.32
N ALA A 308 -10.25 -25.46 -22.28
CA ALA A 308 -10.49 -26.91 -22.38
C ALA A 308 -11.71 -27.22 -23.24
N GLY A 309 -12.81 -26.49 -23.09
CA GLY A 309 -14.00 -26.60 -23.92
C GLY A 309 -13.71 -26.30 -25.40
N THR A 310 -12.90 -25.27 -25.68
CA THR A 310 -12.48 -24.90 -27.02
C THR A 310 -11.60 -25.99 -27.65
N VAL A 311 -10.67 -26.57 -26.89
CA VAL A 311 -9.82 -27.70 -27.34
C VAL A 311 -10.66 -28.95 -27.63
N ILE A 312 -11.66 -29.26 -26.79
CA ILE A 312 -12.59 -30.40 -27.01
C ILE A 312 -13.41 -30.17 -28.26
N VAL A 313 -13.98 -28.98 -28.44
CA VAL A 313 -14.80 -28.66 -29.63
C VAL A 313 -13.97 -28.72 -30.93
N ILE A 314 -12.71 -28.22 -30.87
CA ILE A 314 -11.80 -28.33 -32.03
C ILE A 314 -11.41 -29.79 -32.24
N GLY A 315 -11.09 -30.56 -31.17
CA GLY A 315 -10.78 -31.99 -31.28
C GLY A 315 -11.92 -32.82 -31.85
N VAL A 316 -13.15 -32.57 -31.41
CA VAL A 316 -14.38 -33.25 -31.94
C VAL A 316 -14.61 -32.87 -33.40
N ARG A 317 -14.44 -31.60 -33.81
CA ARG A 317 -14.59 -31.18 -35.23
C ARG A 317 -13.49 -31.75 -36.11
N VAL A 318 -12.25 -31.86 -35.62
CA VAL A 318 -11.12 -32.50 -36.31
C VAL A 318 -11.37 -34.01 -36.47
N ALA A 319 -11.84 -34.68 -35.40
CA ALA A 319 -12.21 -36.10 -35.43
C ALA A 319 -13.39 -36.37 -36.37
N PHE A 320 -14.44 -35.53 -36.36
CA PHE A 320 -15.57 -35.65 -37.29
C PHE A 320 -15.17 -35.42 -38.76
N ARG A 321 -14.24 -34.48 -39.05
CA ARG A 321 -13.69 -34.28 -40.40
C ARG A 321 -12.75 -35.41 -40.80
N ALA A 322 -11.96 -35.96 -39.89
CA ALA A 322 -11.15 -37.15 -40.16
C ALA A 322 -12.01 -38.41 -40.45
N MET A 323 -13.12 -38.58 -39.70
CA MET A 323 -14.10 -39.67 -39.99
C MET A 323 -14.81 -39.46 -41.33
N ALA A 324 -15.23 -38.23 -41.65
CA ALA A 324 -15.86 -37.90 -42.92
C ALA A 324 -14.86 -38.11 -44.11
N PHE A 325 -13.57 -37.82 -43.90
CA PHE A 325 -12.48 -38.07 -44.85
C PHE A 325 -12.24 -39.56 -45.07
N MET A 326 -12.25 -40.37 -44.00
CA MET A 326 -12.14 -41.83 -44.12
C MET A 326 -13.37 -42.46 -44.74
N ALA A 327 -14.53 -41.91 -44.54
CA ALA A 327 -15.81 -42.38 -45.15
C ALA A 327 -15.94 -41.99 -46.63
N SER A 328 -15.24 -40.95 -47.10
CA SER A 328 -15.29 -40.46 -48.51
C SER A 328 -14.16 -41.01 -49.42
N GLY A 329 -13.44 -42.04 -49.00
CA GLY A 329 -12.46 -42.68 -49.86
C GLY A 329 -11.17 -41.89 -50.13
N GLY A 330 -10.89 -40.87 -49.33
CA GLY A 330 -9.53 -40.27 -49.30
C GLY A 330 -9.18 -39.21 -50.33
N GLU A 331 -10.12 -38.77 -51.14
CA GLU A 331 -9.86 -37.70 -52.11
C GLU A 331 -10.37 -36.33 -51.60
N GLY A 332 -9.43 -35.45 -51.24
CA GLY A 332 -9.67 -34.00 -51.37
C GLY A 332 -9.60 -33.08 -50.21
N ALA A 333 -9.16 -33.41 -48.98
CA ALA A 333 -8.98 -32.43 -47.92
C ALA A 333 -7.59 -32.51 -47.28
N ASP A 334 -6.74 -31.53 -47.58
CA ASP A 334 -5.45 -31.34 -46.96
C ASP A 334 -5.61 -30.69 -45.56
N PRO A 335 -5.11 -31.31 -44.44
CA PRO A 335 -5.29 -30.84 -43.10
C PRO A 335 -4.56 -29.51 -42.80
N ALA A 336 -3.75 -29.00 -43.73
CA ALA A 336 -2.95 -27.80 -43.55
C ALA A 336 -3.74 -26.47 -43.72
N LEU A 337 -4.89 -26.48 -44.39
CA LEU A 337 -5.72 -25.28 -44.60
C LEU A 337 -6.99 -25.33 -43.73
N LEU A 338 -7.07 -24.45 -42.76
CA LEU A 338 -8.16 -24.45 -41.77
C LEU A 338 -9.43 -23.69 -42.26
N ALA A 339 -9.22 -22.57 -42.92
CA ALA A 339 -10.36 -21.77 -43.45
C ALA A 339 -9.86 -20.69 -44.42
N SER A 340 -10.71 -20.32 -45.42
CA SER A 340 -10.45 -19.18 -46.31
C SER A 340 -11.78 -18.39 -46.59
N GLY A 341 -11.64 -17.08 -46.80
CA GLY A 341 -12.74 -16.18 -47.13
C GLY A 341 -13.84 -16.08 -46.04
N SER A 342 -15.11 -16.15 -46.46
CA SER A 342 -16.26 -16.08 -45.55
C SER A 342 -16.44 -17.31 -44.65
N ALA A 343 -15.59 -18.32 -44.79
CA ALA A 343 -15.58 -19.53 -43.96
C ALA A 343 -14.71 -19.44 -42.73
N VAL A 344 -14.01 -18.31 -42.51
CA VAL A 344 -13.22 -18.09 -41.27
C VAL A 344 -14.20 -17.83 -40.11
N PRO A 345 -14.24 -18.70 -39.09
CA PRO A 345 -15.16 -18.52 -37.97
C PRO A 345 -14.84 -17.25 -37.16
N ASP A 346 -15.90 -16.56 -36.66
CA ASP A 346 -15.74 -15.38 -35.80
C ASP A 346 -14.93 -15.65 -34.50
N SER A 347 -14.92 -16.91 -34.08
CA SER A 347 -14.08 -17.33 -32.95
C SER A 347 -12.57 -17.22 -33.23
N ILE A 348 -12.15 -17.45 -34.47
CA ILE A 348 -10.75 -17.29 -34.88
C ILE A 348 -10.41 -15.81 -35.02
N GLN A 349 -11.32 -15.00 -35.51
CA GLN A 349 -11.18 -13.56 -35.56
C GLN A 349 -10.94 -12.98 -34.15
N ARG A 350 -11.79 -13.35 -33.19
CA ARG A 350 -11.66 -12.90 -31.77
C ARG A 350 -10.38 -13.38 -31.14
N LEU A 351 -10.02 -14.64 -31.27
CA LEU A 351 -8.76 -15.19 -30.75
C LEU A 351 -7.52 -14.48 -31.31
N ALA A 352 -7.54 -14.10 -32.58
CA ALA A 352 -6.45 -13.36 -33.20
C ALA A 352 -6.34 -11.92 -32.65
N GLN A 353 -7.46 -11.27 -32.36
CA GLN A 353 -7.54 -9.94 -31.74
C GLN A 353 -7.11 -9.97 -30.28
N GLU A 354 -7.66 -10.89 -29.47
CA GLU A 354 -7.32 -11.06 -28.05
C GLU A 354 -5.85 -11.42 -27.82
N ALA A 355 -5.26 -12.16 -28.78
CA ALA A 355 -3.82 -12.49 -28.74
C ALA A 355 -2.92 -11.33 -29.22
N GLY A 356 -3.49 -10.18 -29.60
CA GLY A 356 -2.73 -9.02 -30.11
C GLY A 356 -2.09 -9.26 -31.49
N ASN A 357 -2.53 -10.27 -32.21
CA ASN A 357 -1.97 -10.65 -33.52
C ASN A 357 -2.49 -9.76 -34.65
N ILE A 358 -3.73 -9.28 -34.54
CA ILE A 358 -4.38 -8.41 -35.51
C ILE A 358 -4.99 -7.17 -34.81
N ARG A 359 -5.22 -6.09 -35.55
CA ARG A 359 -5.90 -4.89 -35.06
C ARG A 359 -7.39 -5.12 -34.95
N ALA A 360 -8.05 -4.27 -34.15
CA ALA A 360 -9.52 -4.37 -33.93
C ALA A 360 -10.34 -4.20 -35.20
N ASP A 361 -9.82 -3.43 -36.17
CA ASP A 361 -10.41 -3.12 -37.48
C ASP A 361 -10.07 -4.12 -38.58
N GLU A 362 -9.15 -5.07 -38.33
CA GLU A 362 -8.67 -6.04 -39.32
C GLU A 362 -9.54 -7.31 -39.31
N ARG A 363 -9.84 -7.85 -40.51
CA ARG A 363 -10.52 -9.12 -40.68
C ARG A 363 -9.56 -10.20 -41.18
N VAL A 364 -9.61 -11.37 -40.55
CA VAL A 364 -8.86 -12.55 -41.00
C VAL A 364 -9.55 -13.15 -42.21
N GLY A 365 -8.86 -13.20 -43.34
CA GLY A 365 -9.37 -13.76 -44.58
C GLY A 365 -8.84 -15.16 -44.90
N LEU A 366 -7.71 -15.55 -44.32
CA LEU A 366 -7.10 -16.88 -44.52
C LEU A 366 -6.35 -17.31 -43.27
N VAL A 367 -6.49 -18.56 -42.86
CA VAL A 367 -5.77 -19.21 -41.76
C VAL A 367 -5.12 -20.48 -42.32
N PHE A 368 -3.78 -20.53 -42.22
CA PHE A 368 -3.02 -21.72 -42.58
C PHE A 368 -2.24 -22.22 -41.37
N ILE A 369 -2.38 -23.49 -41.02
CA ILE A 369 -1.62 -24.16 -39.98
C ILE A 369 -0.96 -25.38 -40.58
N GLN A 370 0.35 -25.54 -40.40
CA GLN A 370 1.09 -26.67 -40.89
C GLN A 370 0.71 -27.96 -40.13
N ALA A 371 0.59 -29.09 -40.82
CA ALA A 371 -0.02 -30.33 -40.32
C ALA A 371 0.55 -30.88 -39.00
N ASN A 372 1.78 -30.53 -38.63
CA ASN A 372 2.46 -31.01 -37.43
C ASN A 372 2.72 -29.93 -36.38
N HIS A 373 2.16 -28.72 -36.54
CA HIS A 373 2.39 -27.59 -35.66
C HIS A 373 1.09 -27.10 -34.96
N THR A 374 1.24 -26.65 -33.75
CA THR A 374 0.18 -26.04 -32.98
C THR A 374 -0.14 -24.63 -33.52
N PHE A 375 -1.29 -24.05 -33.12
CA PHE A 375 -1.67 -22.66 -33.44
C PHE A 375 -0.58 -21.60 -33.16
N LYS A 376 0.52 -22.01 -32.51
CA LYS A 376 1.71 -21.17 -32.26
C LYS A 376 2.55 -20.90 -33.50
N ASP A 377 2.37 -21.69 -34.58
CA ASP A 377 3.08 -21.54 -35.86
C ASP A 377 2.08 -21.28 -37.01
N ALA A 378 1.08 -20.47 -36.76
CA ALA A 378 0.05 -20.15 -37.74
C ALA A 378 0.44 -18.97 -38.64
N LEU A 379 0.01 -19.03 -39.90
CA LEU A 379 0.00 -17.90 -40.82
C LEU A 379 -1.41 -17.38 -40.91
N LEU A 380 -1.58 -16.09 -40.59
CA LEU A 380 -2.84 -15.37 -40.72
C LEU A 380 -2.70 -14.33 -41.84
N MET A 381 -3.68 -14.27 -42.75
CA MET A 381 -3.80 -13.18 -43.70
C MET A 381 -5.03 -12.34 -43.37
N THR A 382 -4.81 -11.06 -43.22
CA THR A 382 -5.88 -10.08 -43.00
C THR A 382 -6.08 -9.25 -44.28
N ASP A 383 -7.06 -8.37 -44.29
CA ASP A 383 -7.30 -7.39 -45.35
C ASP A 383 -6.12 -6.41 -45.55
N SER A 384 -5.23 -6.25 -44.57
CA SER A 384 -4.11 -5.30 -44.59
C SER A 384 -2.73 -5.90 -44.43
N ALA A 385 -2.57 -7.15 -43.93
CA ALA A 385 -1.28 -7.71 -43.59
C ALA A 385 -1.21 -9.25 -43.68
N ILE A 386 0.02 -9.76 -43.78
CA ILE A 386 0.36 -11.15 -43.51
C ILE A 386 1.06 -11.21 -42.15
N ILE A 387 0.59 -12.10 -41.30
CA ILE A 387 1.07 -12.24 -39.93
C ILE A 387 1.49 -13.68 -39.70
N ARG A 388 2.76 -13.89 -39.36
CA ARG A 388 3.27 -15.19 -38.91
C ARG A 388 3.50 -15.13 -37.41
N ARG A 389 2.94 -16.09 -36.68
CA ARG A 389 3.30 -16.34 -35.29
C ARG A 389 4.30 -17.49 -35.24
N ALA A 390 5.52 -17.24 -34.79
CA ALA A 390 6.55 -18.24 -34.58
C ALA A 390 6.92 -18.28 -33.08
N ARG A 391 7.64 -19.33 -32.65
CA ARG A 391 8.14 -19.47 -31.26
C ARG A 391 8.96 -18.25 -30.77
N THR A 392 9.59 -17.55 -31.69
CA THR A 392 10.47 -16.38 -31.40
C THR A 392 9.74 -15.03 -31.46
N GLY A 393 8.44 -14.99 -31.78
CA GLY A 393 7.65 -13.75 -31.86
C GLY A 393 6.69 -13.67 -33.04
N ILE A 394 6.08 -12.50 -33.21
CA ILE A 394 5.10 -12.24 -34.30
C ILE A 394 5.82 -11.43 -35.39
N ILE A 395 5.82 -11.94 -36.61
CA ILE A 395 6.30 -11.23 -37.80
C ILE A 395 5.06 -10.72 -38.55
N ARG A 396 4.95 -9.40 -38.68
CA ARG A 396 3.86 -8.73 -39.42
C ARG A 396 4.43 -8.03 -40.66
N ARG A 397 3.78 -8.20 -41.83
CA ARG A 397 4.10 -7.49 -43.08
C ARG A 397 2.80 -6.94 -43.68
N THR A 398 2.75 -5.64 -43.93
CA THR A 398 1.60 -4.99 -44.58
C THR A 398 1.66 -5.15 -46.09
N PHE A 399 0.50 -5.20 -46.76
CA PHE A 399 0.44 -5.35 -48.21
C PHE A 399 0.99 -4.17 -49.00
N GLN A 400 1.10 -2.97 -48.39
CA GLN A 400 1.73 -1.81 -49.03
C GLN A 400 3.27 -1.94 -49.09
N GLU A 401 3.85 -2.78 -48.22
CA GLU A 401 5.29 -2.97 -48.09
C GLU A 401 5.83 -4.23 -48.81
N SER A 402 4.94 -5.11 -49.30
CA SER A 402 5.36 -6.45 -49.70
C SER A 402 4.62 -6.95 -50.94
N ASP A 403 5.31 -7.24 -52.03
CA ASP A 403 4.85 -8.18 -53.06
C ASP A 403 5.13 -9.60 -52.54
N VAL A 404 4.05 -10.37 -52.29
CA VAL A 404 4.16 -11.76 -51.86
C VAL A 404 4.35 -12.63 -53.11
N ASN A 405 5.50 -13.23 -53.24
CA ASN A 405 5.80 -14.21 -54.26
C ASN A 405 6.26 -15.53 -53.64
N LEU A 406 5.52 -16.60 -53.86
CA LEU A 406 5.84 -17.93 -53.35
C LEU A 406 6.66 -18.67 -54.37
N GLN A 407 7.90 -19.03 -54.03
CA GLN A 407 8.74 -19.86 -54.90
C GLN A 407 9.09 -21.17 -54.18
N PRO A 408 8.87 -22.32 -54.83
CA PRO A 408 9.38 -23.60 -54.34
C PRO A 408 10.89 -23.62 -54.41
N ILE A 409 11.55 -23.90 -53.28
CA ILE A 409 13.01 -24.10 -53.24
C ILE A 409 13.31 -25.58 -53.11
N LYS A 410 14.14 -26.11 -54.01
CA LYS A 410 14.72 -27.45 -53.91
C LYS A 410 15.91 -27.42 -52.94
N ARG A 411 15.81 -28.06 -51.80
CA ARG A 411 16.94 -28.30 -50.89
C ARG A 411 17.27 -29.78 -50.94
N GLY A 412 18.46 -30.15 -51.50
CA GLY A 412 19.12 -31.44 -51.32
C GLY A 412 18.23 -32.70 -51.38
N GLY A 413 17.51 -32.95 -52.47
CA GLY A 413 16.75 -34.18 -52.69
C GLY A 413 15.32 -34.25 -52.17
N SER A 414 14.92 -33.37 -51.28
CA SER A 414 13.52 -33.24 -50.86
C SER A 414 13.01 -31.88 -51.28
N ALA A 415 11.85 -31.83 -51.94
CA ALA A 415 11.22 -30.58 -52.36
C ALA A 415 10.65 -29.86 -51.14
N GLY A 416 11.39 -28.90 -50.60
CA GLY A 416 10.91 -27.96 -49.58
C GLY A 416 10.37 -26.70 -50.25
N GLY A 417 9.14 -26.31 -49.95
CA GLY A 417 8.58 -25.04 -50.39
C GLY A 417 8.86 -23.93 -49.38
N LEU A 418 9.15 -22.74 -49.88
CA LEU A 418 9.44 -21.57 -49.08
C LEU A 418 8.50 -20.42 -49.44
N LEU A 419 7.82 -19.81 -48.47
CA LEU A 419 7.13 -18.58 -48.69
C LEU A 419 8.09 -17.41 -48.58
N ILE A 420 8.37 -16.74 -49.69
CA ILE A 420 9.24 -15.57 -49.73
C ILE A 420 8.38 -14.34 -49.88
N ILE A 421 8.47 -13.42 -48.94
CA ILE A 421 7.97 -12.07 -49.10
C ILE A 421 9.13 -11.21 -49.61
N ARG A 422 8.98 -10.66 -50.79
CA ARG A 422 9.95 -9.72 -51.36
C ARG A 422 9.48 -8.30 -51.07
N ARG A 423 10.27 -7.53 -50.37
CA ARG A 423 10.16 -6.10 -50.27
C ARG A 423 10.78 -5.47 -51.52
N LYS A 424 10.13 -4.50 -52.12
CA LYS A 424 10.71 -3.80 -53.29
C LYS A 424 12.07 -3.20 -52.88
N GLY A 425 13.18 -3.73 -53.41
CA GLY A 425 14.54 -3.28 -53.16
C GLY A 425 15.27 -3.90 -51.94
N SER A 426 14.75 -4.92 -51.26
CA SER A 426 15.41 -5.58 -50.12
C SER A 426 15.54 -7.10 -50.31
N ALA A 427 16.41 -7.74 -49.49
CA ALA A 427 16.58 -9.18 -49.48
C ALA A 427 15.28 -9.92 -49.15
N PRO A 428 15.00 -11.10 -49.73
CA PRO A 428 13.76 -11.84 -49.49
C PRO A 428 13.69 -12.35 -48.05
N ASP A 429 12.55 -12.14 -47.40
CA ASP A 429 12.23 -12.64 -46.08
C ASP A 429 11.59 -14.02 -46.15
N THR A 430 12.11 -14.98 -45.41
CA THR A 430 11.59 -16.34 -45.35
C THR A 430 10.52 -16.45 -44.25
N LEU A 431 9.28 -16.78 -44.65
CA LEU A 431 8.21 -16.99 -43.67
C LEU A 431 8.02 -18.45 -43.25
N TYR A 432 8.27 -19.38 -44.17
CA TYR A 432 8.22 -20.84 -43.93
C TYR A 432 9.37 -21.57 -44.63
N SER A 433 10.05 -22.45 -43.91
CA SER A 433 11.23 -23.17 -44.42
C SER A 433 10.97 -24.66 -44.75
N ASP A 434 9.88 -25.26 -44.26
CA ASP A 434 9.70 -26.73 -44.29
C ASP A 434 8.36 -27.15 -44.88
N LEU A 435 7.86 -26.43 -45.89
CA LEU A 435 6.67 -26.81 -46.65
C LEU A 435 7.04 -27.85 -47.72
N SER A 436 6.21 -28.88 -47.86
CA SER A 436 6.28 -29.75 -49.01
C SER A 436 5.91 -28.96 -50.31
N SER A 437 6.43 -29.42 -51.45
CA SER A 437 6.14 -28.77 -52.75
C SER A 437 4.64 -28.62 -53.00
N ARG A 438 3.84 -29.58 -52.53
CA ARG A 438 2.38 -29.59 -52.68
C ARG A 438 1.74 -28.51 -51.80
N GLU A 439 2.17 -28.39 -50.56
CA GLU A 439 1.72 -27.35 -49.60
C GLU A 439 2.08 -25.94 -50.07
N ALA A 440 3.31 -25.79 -50.60
CA ALA A 440 3.78 -24.50 -51.12
C ALA A 440 2.98 -24.05 -52.36
N LEU A 441 2.67 -24.98 -53.28
CA LEU A 441 1.90 -24.67 -54.47
C LEU A 441 0.47 -24.29 -54.10
N ARG A 442 -0.13 -24.99 -53.17
CA ARG A 442 -1.51 -24.72 -52.70
C ARG A 442 -1.61 -23.39 -51.98
N LEU A 443 -0.68 -23.10 -51.04
CA LEU A 443 -0.60 -21.84 -50.37
C LEU A 443 -0.43 -20.67 -51.35
N ASN A 444 0.40 -20.87 -52.39
CA ASN A 444 0.59 -19.86 -53.42
C ASN A 444 -0.73 -19.57 -54.18
N ASN A 445 -1.48 -20.61 -54.55
CA ASN A 445 -2.77 -20.44 -55.23
C ASN A 445 -3.79 -19.72 -54.38
N GLU A 446 -3.91 -20.08 -53.10
CA GLU A 446 -4.82 -19.44 -52.16
C GLU A 446 -4.43 -17.97 -51.90
N VAL A 447 -3.17 -17.67 -51.67
CA VAL A 447 -2.66 -16.30 -51.50
C VAL A 447 -2.90 -15.46 -52.73
N THR A 448 -2.64 -16.04 -53.95
CA THR A 448 -2.84 -15.34 -55.21
C THR A 448 -4.32 -15.06 -55.47
N THR A 449 -5.19 -16.01 -55.15
CA THR A 449 -6.66 -15.88 -55.31
C THR A 449 -7.17 -14.80 -54.35
N TRP A 450 -6.72 -14.82 -53.10
CA TRP A 450 -7.08 -13.83 -52.10
C TRP A 450 -6.58 -12.43 -52.48
N GLN A 451 -5.35 -12.28 -52.94
CA GLN A 451 -4.81 -10.99 -53.40
C GLN A 451 -5.58 -10.42 -54.57
N ARG A 452 -6.03 -11.27 -55.53
CA ARG A 452 -6.89 -10.84 -56.67
C ARG A 452 -8.23 -10.35 -56.15
N ALA A 453 -8.85 -11.04 -55.19
CA ALA A 453 -10.12 -10.64 -54.58
C ALA A 453 -9.99 -9.31 -53.83
N GLN A 454 -8.91 -9.07 -53.11
CA GLN A 454 -8.63 -7.79 -52.40
C GLN A 454 -8.40 -6.64 -53.40
N LYS A 455 -7.64 -6.85 -54.46
CA LYS A 455 -7.47 -5.84 -55.51
C LYS A 455 -8.79 -5.48 -56.19
N ALA A 456 -9.65 -6.45 -56.42
CA ALA A 456 -11.00 -6.21 -57.00
C ALA A 456 -11.91 -5.41 -56.05
N ARG A 457 -11.85 -5.66 -54.73
CA ARG A 457 -12.61 -4.90 -53.72
C ARG A 457 -12.10 -3.46 -53.61
N ASN A 458 -10.81 -3.25 -53.60
CA ASN A 458 -10.20 -1.90 -53.50
C ASN A 458 -10.39 -1.08 -54.79
N SER A 459 -10.59 -1.72 -55.93
CA SER A 459 -10.93 -1.04 -57.20
C SER A 459 -12.45 -0.75 -57.32
N ALA A 460 -13.29 -1.45 -56.58
CA ALA A 460 -14.76 -1.22 -56.55
C ALA A 460 -15.17 -0.15 -55.51
N SER A 461 -14.26 0.23 -54.60
CA SER A 461 -14.46 1.25 -53.55
C SER A 461 -13.82 2.60 -53.90
N LYS A 462 -13.25 2.75 -55.08
CA LYS A 462 -12.86 4.03 -55.70
C LYS A 462 -13.81 4.36 -56.86
#